data_21c81dcf1d5e33667d28f8b087851697
#
_entry.id   21c81dcf1d5e33667d28f8b087851697
#
_cell.length_a   1.000
_cell.length_b   1.000
_cell.length_c   1.000
_cell.angle_alpha   90.00
_cell.angle_beta   90.00
_cell.angle_gamma   90.00
#
_symmetry.space_group_name_H-M   'P 1'
#
loop_
_entity.id
_entity.type
_entity.pdbx_description
1 polymer ?
#
loop_
_entity_poly.entity_id
_entity_poly.type
_entity_poly.pdbx_seq_one_letter_code
_entity_poly.pdbx_strand_id
1 'polypeptide(L)'
;MEDSKIIELYFDRSESAIQETQSKYGRYCYYIAYHILHTDHDAEECVNDTYLNVWNVIPPQKPKDLKAFVGKITRNLALNRYDYNTAQKRASIFDVALDELHECVQGKEFAIDEELIFK
;
A
#
# COMPACT_ATOMS: atom_id res chain seq x y z
N MET A 1 1.70 19.92 11.82
CA MET A 1 2.49 19.43 12.97
C MET A 1 3.79 18.82 12.48
N GLU A 2 4.84 19.01 13.19
CA GLU A 2 6.13 18.44 12.81
C GLU A 2 6.16 16.94 12.99
N ASP A 3 6.94 16.26 12.16
CA ASP A 3 7.01 14.80 12.20
C ASP A 3 7.45 14.27 13.55
N SER A 4 8.43 14.95 14.18
CA SER A 4 8.89 14.51 15.48
C SER A 4 7.78 14.53 16.52
N LYS A 5 6.89 15.51 16.44
CA LYS A 5 5.77 15.60 17.36
C LYS A 5 4.72 14.54 17.08
N ILE A 6 4.52 14.22 15.82
CA ILE A 6 3.60 13.15 15.46
C ILE A 6 4.11 11.82 16.00
N ILE A 7 5.41 11.58 15.87
CA ILE A 7 6.01 10.37 16.39
C ILE A 7 5.88 10.31 17.91
N GLU A 8 6.04 11.43 18.60
CA GLU A 8 5.83 11.48 20.04
C GLU A 8 4.41 11.08 20.42
N LEU A 9 3.43 11.50 19.64
CA LEU A 9 2.05 11.11 19.89
C LEU A 9 1.86 9.61 19.78
N TYR A 10 2.52 8.96 18.83
CA TYR A 10 2.48 7.51 18.73
C TYR A 10 3.12 6.86 19.96
N PHE A 11 4.22 7.41 20.43
CA PHE A 11 4.86 6.85 21.62
C PHE A 11 3.99 7.03 22.86
N ASP A 12 3.20 8.10 22.90
CA ASP A 12 2.25 8.34 23.97
C ASP A 12 0.97 7.52 23.81
N ARG A 13 0.86 6.77 22.74
CA ARG A 13 -0.33 5.99 22.37
C ARG A 13 -1.57 6.87 22.28
N SER A 14 -1.38 8.06 21.74
CA SER A 14 -2.48 8.99 21.51
C SER A 14 -3.06 8.76 20.11
N GLU A 15 -4.37 8.58 20.03
CA GLU A 15 -5.02 8.39 18.75
C GLU A 15 -4.93 9.63 17.86
N SER A 16 -4.63 10.76 18.43
CA SER A 16 -4.37 11.98 17.67
C SER A 16 -3.23 11.79 16.68
N ALA A 17 -2.30 10.88 16.98
CA ALA A 17 -1.19 10.58 16.07
C ALA A 17 -1.69 10.15 14.71
N ILE A 18 -2.72 9.33 14.67
CA ILE A 18 -3.30 8.85 13.41
C ILE A 18 -3.92 10.01 12.65
N GLN A 19 -4.67 10.86 13.35
CA GLN A 19 -5.30 12.01 12.72
C GLN A 19 -4.28 12.97 12.13
N GLU A 20 -3.19 13.21 12.85
CA GLU A 20 -2.14 14.10 12.37
C GLU A 20 -1.44 13.50 11.16
N THR A 21 -1.20 12.20 11.18
CA THR A 21 -0.60 11.52 10.03
C THR A 21 -1.52 11.64 8.83
N GLN A 22 -2.80 11.42 9.03
CA GLN A 22 -3.78 11.53 7.95
C GLN A 22 -3.83 12.94 7.38
N SER A 23 -3.85 13.95 8.23
CA SER A 23 -3.89 15.34 7.77
C SER A 23 -2.65 15.70 6.97
N LYS A 24 -1.50 15.22 7.39
CA LYS A 24 -0.23 15.61 6.76
C LYS A 24 0.10 14.75 5.55
N TYR A 25 -0.12 13.46 5.62
CA TYR A 25 0.35 12.52 4.59
C TYR A 25 -0.76 11.69 3.94
N GLY A 26 -2.01 11.92 4.30
CA GLY A 26 -3.11 11.13 3.75
C GLY A 26 -3.19 11.18 2.23
N ARG A 27 -3.07 12.37 1.66
CA ARG A 27 -3.12 12.53 0.21
C ARG A 27 -1.94 11.87 -0.47
N TYR A 28 -0.77 11.98 0.14
CA TYR A 28 0.43 11.38 -0.39
C TYR A 28 0.30 9.86 -0.42
N CYS A 29 -0.18 9.26 0.65
CA CYS A 29 -0.40 7.83 0.71
C CYS A 29 -1.46 7.39 -0.30
N TYR A 30 -2.55 8.14 -0.38
CA TYR A 30 -3.61 7.82 -1.33
C TYR A 30 -3.09 7.86 -2.77
N TYR A 31 -2.28 8.85 -3.07
CA TYR A 31 -1.69 9.00 -4.40
C TYR A 31 -0.85 7.77 -4.76
N ILE A 32 0.00 7.33 -3.83
CA ILE A 32 0.81 6.13 -4.03
C ILE A 32 -0.07 4.92 -4.28
N ALA A 33 -1.04 4.71 -3.42
CA ALA A 33 -1.92 3.55 -3.51
C ALA A 33 -2.73 3.56 -4.80
N TYR A 34 -3.27 4.71 -5.16
CA TYR A 34 -4.09 4.83 -6.36
C TYR A 34 -3.29 4.57 -7.63
N HIS A 35 -2.04 5.03 -7.67
CA HIS A 35 -1.20 4.81 -8.84
C HIS A 35 -0.86 3.34 -9.06
N ILE A 36 -0.88 2.56 -7.99
CA ILE A 36 -0.62 1.14 -8.08
C ILE A 36 -1.91 0.36 -8.35
N LEU A 37 -2.98 0.73 -7.65
CA LEU A 37 -4.22 -0.05 -7.65
C LEU A 37 -5.29 0.43 -8.62
N HIS A 38 -5.27 1.72 -8.95
CA HIS A 38 -6.18 2.33 -9.94
C HIS A 38 -7.67 2.32 -9.60
N THR A 39 -8.03 2.01 -8.38
CA THR A 39 -9.42 2.13 -7.92
C THR A 39 -9.46 2.86 -6.59
N ASP A 40 -10.50 3.68 -6.40
CA ASP A 40 -10.68 4.40 -5.16
C ASP A 40 -10.86 3.48 -3.97
N HIS A 41 -11.66 2.45 -4.15
CA HIS A 41 -11.97 1.52 -3.07
C HIS A 41 -10.69 0.88 -2.52
N ASP A 42 -9.88 0.31 -3.40
CA ASP A 42 -8.66 -0.36 -2.99
C ASP A 42 -7.64 0.63 -2.43
N ALA A 43 -7.56 1.81 -3.02
CA ALA A 43 -6.63 2.83 -2.54
C ALA A 43 -6.99 3.29 -1.14
N GLU A 44 -8.27 3.54 -0.88
CA GLU A 44 -8.71 3.95 0.45
C GLU A 44 -8.46 2.87 1.49
N GLU A 45 -8.74 1.64 1.12
CA GLU A 45 -8.51 0.51 2.01
C GLU A 45 -7.03 0.39 2.36
N CYS A 46 -6.19 0.56 1.36
CA CYS A 46 -4.74 0.50 1.53
C CYS A 46 -4.24 1.61 2.46
N VAL A 47 -4.77 2.81 2.31
CA VAL A 47 -4.38 3.95 3.15
C VAL A 47 -4.81 3.71 4.59
N ASN A 48 -6.01 3.18 4.79
CA ASN A 48 -6.48 2.85 6.13
C ASN A 48 -5.60 1.80 6.79
N ASP A 49 -5.19 0.79 6.02
CA ASP A 49 -4.29 -0.23 6.51
C ASP A 49 -2.92 0.35 6.85
N THR A 50 -2.49 1.36 6.11
CA THR A 50 -1.24 2.06 6.40
C THR A 50 -1.29 2.68 7.79
N TYR A 51 -2.38 3.35 8.12
CA TYR A 51 -2.52 3.97 9.44
C TYR A 51 -2.45 2.94 10.54
N LEU A 52 -3.11 1.82 10.35
CA LEU A 52 -3.10 0.74 11.32
C LEU A 52 -1.70 0.18 11.51
N ASN A 53 -0.98 -0.02 10.40
CA ASN A 53 0.39 -0.51 10.45
C ASN A 53 1.30 0.44 11.19
N VAL A 54 1.21 1.73 10.90
CA VAL A 54 2.03 2.73 11.58
C VAL A 54 1.74 2.72 13.07
N TRP A 55 0.47 2.64 13.43
CA TRP A 55 0.07 2.58 14.84
C TRP A 55 0.69 1.37 15.55
N ASN A 56 0.78 0.25 14.86
CA ASN A 56 1.29 -0.97 15.46
C ASN A 56 2.81 -1.02 15.56
N VAL A 57 3.52 -0.31 14.69
CA VAL A 57 4.98 -0.38 14.68
C VAL A 57 5.68 0.79 15.36
N ILE A 58 5.01 1.89 15.56
CA ILE A 58 5.52 3.01 16.33
C ILE A 58 4.71 3.10 17.63
N PRO A 59 5.27 2.88 18.80
CA PRO A 59 6.60 2.36 19.05
C PRO A 59 6.67 0.86 18.78
N PRO A 60 7.84 0.25 18.77
CA PRO A 60 9.11 0.82 19.20
C PRO A 60 9.91 1.51 18.09
N GLN A 61 9.49 1.34 16.82
CA GLN A 61 10.24 1.97 15.75
C GLN A 61 10.12 3.49 15.81
N LYS A 62 11.22 4.15 15.48
CA LYS A 62 11.25 5.60 15.46
C LYS A 62 11.87 6.06 14.15
N PRO A 63 11.04 6.22 13.11
CA PRO A 63 11.57 6.57 11.79
C PRO A 63 12.20 7.97 11.80
N LYS A 64 13.26 8.12 11.04
CA LYS A 64 13.91 9.41 10.88
C LYS A 64 13.13 10.29 9.91
N ASP A 65 12.49 9.70 8.96
CA ASP A 65 11.71 10.39 7.93
C ASP A 65 10.33 9.76 7.89
N LEU A 66 9.39 10.39 8.55
CA LEU A 66 8.04 9.86 8.66
C LEU A 66 7.36 9.76 7.30
N LYS A 67 7.59 10.72 6.43
CA LYS A 67 7.00 10.70 5.09
C LYS A 67 7.45 9.45 4.33
N ALA A 68 8.75 9.20 4.31
CA ALA A 68 9.29 8.03 3.65
C ALA A 68 8.79 6.75 4.28
N PHE A 69 8.67 6.75 5.60
CA PHE A 69 8.21 5.58 6.34
C PHE A 69 6.78 5.20 5.98
N VAL A 70 5.87 6.18 6.05
CA VAL A 70 4.46 5.90 5.72
C VAL A 70 4.29 5.58 4.23
N GLY A 71 5.08 6.25 3.38
CA GLY A 71 5.03 6.00 1.95
C GLY A 71 5.46 4.58 1.60
N LYS A 72 6.49 4.09 2.28
CA LYS A 72 6.97 2.74 2.06
C LYS A 72 5.94 1.71 2.50
N ILE A 73 5.32 1.93 3.64
CA ILE A 73 4.28 1.03 4.13
C ILE A 73 3.11 0.99 3.15
N THR A 74 2.66 2.17 2.71
CA THR A 74 1.57 2.25 1.75
C THR A 74 1.90 1.53 0.47
N ARG A 75 3.10 1.75 -0.04
CA ARG A 75 3.55 1.11 -1.26
C ARG A 75 3.57 -0.40 -1.13
N ASN A 76 4.12 -0.91 -0.04
CA ASN A 76 4.18 -2.35 0.19
C ASN A 76 2.79 -2.97 0.27
N LEU A 77 1.88 -2.31 0.98
CA LEU A 77 0.51 -2.78 1.08
C LEU A 77 -0.20 -2.75 -0.28
N ALA A 78 0.03 -1.70 -1.05
CA ALA A 78 -0.57 -1.59 -2.37
C ALA A 78 -0.04 -2.65 -3.32
N LEU A 79 1.25 -2.94 -3.26
CA LEU A 79 1.84 -3.99 -4.09
C LEU A 79 1.27 -5.36 -3.73
N ASN A 80 1.11 -5.63 -2.44
CA ASN A 80 0.50 -6.87 -1.99
C ASN A 80 -0.93 -6.99 -2.48
N ARG A 81 -1.68 -5.90 -2.42
CA ARG A 81 -3.06 -5.90 -2.89
C ARG A 81 -3.11 -6.08 -4.40
N TYR A 82 -2.19 -5.46 -5.11
CA TYR A 82 -2.09 -5.61 -6.56
C TYR A 82 -1.86 -7.07 -6.93
N ASP A 83 -0.92 -7.72 -6.24
CA ASP A 83 -0.62 -9.12 -6.48
C ASP A 83 -1.84 -10.00 -6.21
N TYR A 84 -2.55 -9.72 -5.13
CA TYR A 84 -3.76 -10.46 -4.78
C TYR A 84 -4.81 -10.30 -5.88
N ASN A 85 -5.05 -9.08 -6.33
CA ASN A 85 -6.05 -8.80 -7.37
C ASN A 85 -5.68 -9.48 -8.68
N THR A 86 -4.41 -9.45 -9.02
CA THR A 86 -3.92 -10.07 -10.25
C THR A 86 -4.08 -11.58 -10.20
N ALA A 87 -3.78 -12.19 -9.07
CA ALA A 87 -3.94 -13.62 -8.89
C ALA A 87 -5.40 -14.04 -9.02
N GLN A 88 -6.30 -13.26 -8.43
CA GLN A 88 -7.73 -13.53 -8.52
C GLN A 88 -8.21 -13.47 -9.98
N LYS A 89 -7.74 -12.47 -10.68
CA LYS A 89 -8.10 -12.29 -12.08
C LYS A 89 -7.60 -13.45 -12.93
N ARG A 90 -6.39 -13.91 -12.69
CA ARG A 90 -5.84 -15.05 -13.43
C ARG A 90 -6.57 -16.34 -13.14
N ALA A 91 -6.94 -16.55 -11.89
CA ALA A 91 -7.71 -17.74 -11.52
C ALA A 91 -9.04 -17.76 -12.27
N SER A 92 -9.67 -16.60 -12.35
CA SER A 92 -10.94 -16.47 -13.07
C SER A 92 -10.77 -16.77 -14.56
N ILE A 93 -9.69 -16.27 -15.16
CA ILE A 93 -9.40 -16.52 -16.57
C ILE A 93 -9.14 -18.00 -16.80
N PHE A 94 -8.42 -18.64 -15.91
CA PHE A 94 -8.15 -20.07 -15.99
C PHE A 94 -9.43 -20.87 -15.99
N ASP A 95 -10.37 -20.51 -15.13
CA ASP A 95 -11.64 -21.22 -15.03
C ASP A 95 -12.44 -21.14 -16.31
N VAL A 96 -12.34 -20.02 -17.02
CA VAL A 96 -13.15 -19.78 -18.19
C VAL A 96 -12.49 -20.29 -19.49
N ALA A 97 -11.19 -20.04 -19.64
CA ALA A 97 -10.52 -20.35 -20.90
C ALA A 97 -9.13 -20.90 -20.62
N LEU A 98 -9.09 -22.01 -19.97
CA LEU A 98 -7.88 -22.63 -19.48
C LEU A 98 -6.75 -22.74 -20.48
N ASP A 99 -7.00 -23.41 -21.58
CA ASP A 99 -5.93 -23.75 -22.51
C ASP A 99 -5.46 -22.60 -23.38
N GLU A 100 -6.38 -21.78 -23.80
CA GLU A 100 -6.06 -20.75 -24.78
C GLU A 100 -5.30 -19.58 -24.21
N LEU A 101 -5.60 -19.18 -22.99
CA LEU A 101 -5.03 -17.99 -22.40
C LEU A 101 -3.86 -18.24 -21.50
N HIS A 102 -3.65 -19.48 -21.18
CA HIS A 102 -2.64 -19.88 -20.23
C HIS A 102 -1.26 -19.27 -20.46
N GLU A 103 -0.71 -19.47 -21.62
CA GLU A 103 0.63 -19.00 -21.93
C GLU A 103 0.72 -17.48 -22.02
N CYS A 104 -0.29 -16.88 -22.60
CA CYS A 104 -0.30 -15.43 -22.77
C CYS A 104 -0.31 -14.70 -21.45
N VAL A 105 -1.09 -15.19 -20.52
CA VAL A 105 -1.24 -14.51 -19.23
C VAL A 105 -0.01 -14.68 -18.39
N GLN A 106 0.56 -15.85 -18.35
CA GLN A 106 1.68 -16.11 -17.46
C GLN A 106 2.97 -15.39 -17.80
N GLY A 107 3.32 -15.40 -19.06
CA GLY A 107 4.65 -14.94 -19.42
C GLY A 107 4.84 -13.45 -19.37
N LYS A 108 3.96 -12.73 -20.01
CA LYS A 108 4.16 -11.30 -20.22
C LYS A 108 3.85 -10.40 -19.06
N GLU A 109 2.73 -10.63 -18.44
CA GLU A 109 2.25 -9.70 -17.43
C GLU A 109 3.13 -9.66 -16.19
N PHE A 110 3.59 -10.79 -15.77
CA PHE A 110 4.42 -10.82 -14.56
C PHE A 110 5.70 -10.06 -14.72
N ALA A 111 6.39 -10.27 -15.82
CA ALA A 111 7.67 -9.60 -16.01
C ALA A 111 7.51 -8.10 -16.09
N ILE A 112 6.52 -7.65 -16.83
CA ILE A 112 6.29 -6.23 -17.02
C ILE A 112 5.84 -5.56 -15.74
N ASP A 113 4.88 -6.15 -15.08
CA ASP A 113 4.32 -5.55 -13.87
C ASP A 113 5.34 -5.45 -12.76
N GLU A 114 6.14 -6.48 -12.59
CA GLU A 114 7.17 -6.44 -11.56
C GLU A 114 8.18 -5.34 -11.82
N GLU A 115 8.60 -5.19 -13.06
CA GLU A 115 9.56 -4.15 -13.40
C GLU A 115 8.99 -2.76 -13.17
N LEU A 116 7.77 -2.53 -13.55
CA LEU A 116 7.13 -1.23 -13.36
C LEU A 116 6.95 -0.89 -11.90
N ILE A 117 6.58 -1.88 -11.12
CA ILE A 117 6.27 -1.66 -9.72
C ILE A 117 7.52 -1.40 -8.89
N PHE A 118 8.58 -2.12 -9.16
CA PHE A 118 9.80 -2.00 -8.36
C PHE A 118 10.75 -0.92 -8.81
N LYS A 119 10.50 -0.32 -9.91
CA LYS A 119 11.26 0.83 -10.34
C LYS A 119 10.60 2.11 -9.93
#